data_6a1e34eb73089d1462326cb61f1fdcf9
#
_entry.id   6a1e34eb73089d1462326cb61f1fdcf9
#
_cell.length_a   1.000
_cell.length_b   1.000
_cell.length_c   1.000
_cell.angle_alpha   90.00
_cell.angle_beta   90.00
_cell.angle_gamma   90.00
#
_symmetry.space_group_name_H-M   'P 1'
#
loop_
_entity.id
_entity.type
_entity.pdbx_description
1 polymer ?
#
loop_
_entity_poly.entity_id
_entity_poly.type
_entity_poly.pdbx_seq_one_letter_code
_entity_poly.pdbx_strand_id
1 'polypeptide(L)'
;MVECLGLNKERKVMGARSMVVEYVMDGVDNPFPHAVLTFEGEKICKFGNIRLWPNAKGLPRVLGFNTLTFADRFECPTKAMDYFIGESSYASWFKHAKIIEKTGGSIMPRTAIPEPCTGNILVIGDAAAFIEVENQGAMMCGFKAGNAVYEELSGSDGFKDYVGWWKRSFEFNNPELLKGLAVIPAINVGGYTDEDIDYLFSLVDGEDIQGTCSQYRSGVAKWKAMLKHSEKIKKEKPALYEKVKGIMDLNF
;
A
#
# COMPACT_ATOMS: atom_id res chain seq x y z
N MET A 1 20.31 7.80 4.13
CA MET A 1 20.70 7.24 5.47
C MET A 1 20.89 5.73 5.41
N VAL A 2 19.85 4.92 5.17
CA VAL A 2 19.95 3.44 5.15
C VAL A 2 21.05 2.91 4.21
N GLU A 3 21.21 3.53 3.05
CA GLU A 3 22.25 3.20 2.08
C GLU A 3 23.66 3.55 2.60
N CYS A 4 23.82 4.72 3.19
CA CYS A 4 25.09 5.15 3.79
C CYS A 4 25.55 4.26 4.94
N LEU A 5 24.59 3.65 5.66
CA LEU A 5 24.83 2.68 6.73
C LEU A 5 25.11 1.26 6.20
N GLY A 6 25.05 1.06 4.89
CA GLY A 6 25.26 -0.25 4.27
C GLY A 6 24.13 -1.26 4.50
N LEU A 7 23.00 -0.84 5.10
CA LEU A 7 21.89 -1.73 5.48
C LEU A 7 21.03 -2.20 4.29
N ASN A 8 21.28 -1.66 3.09
CA ASN A 8 20.61 -2.11 1.87
C ASN A 8 21.33 -3.29 1.17
N LYS A 9 22.51 -3.70 1.62
CA LYS A 9 23.33 -4.72 0.92
C LYS A 9 22.62 -6.06 0.77
N GLU A 10 21.87 -6.46 1.77
CA GLU A 10 21.16 -7.75 1.79
C GLU A 10 19.67 -7.62 1.38
N ARG A 11 19.20 -6.38 1.14
CA ARG A 11 17.81 -6.13 0.77
C ARG A 11 17.60 -6.35 -0.72
N LYS A 12 16.59 -7.15 -1.04
CA LYS A 12 16.16 -7.35 -2.43
C LYS A 12 15.13 -6.29 -2.82
N VAL A 13 15.19 -5.83 -4.05
CA VAL A 13 14.11 -5.04 -4.66
C VAL A 13 12.95 -5.98 -4.94
N MET A 14 11.76 -5.64 -4.44
CA MET A 14 10.58 -6.51 -4.49
C MET A 14 9.62 -6.15 -5.62
N GLY A 15 9.86 -5.06 -6.33
CA GLY A 15 8.96 -4.63 -7.39
C GLY A 15 9.47 -3.39 -8.10
N ALA A 16 8.61 -2.80 -8.92
CA ALA A 16 8.92 -1.57 -9.61
C ALA A 16 8.92 -0.36 -8.64
N ARG A 17 9.63 0.69 -9.04
CA ARG A 17 9.59 1.97 -8.32
C ARG A 17 8.18 2.54 -8.37
N SER A 18 7.67 2.96 -7.24
CA SER A 18 6.40 3.68 -7.16
C SER A 18 6.66 5.18 -7.02
N MET A 19 5.83 5.97 -7.69
CA MET A 19 5.81 7.42 -7.55
C MET A 19 4.55 7.81 -6.78
N VAL A 20 4.70 8.74 -5.87
CA VAL A 20 3.62 9.25 -5.03
C VAL A 20 3.53 10.76 -5.20
N VAL A 21 2.33 11.27 -5.39
CA VAL A 21 2.01 12.70 -5.35
C VAL A 21 0.87 12.88 -4.35
N GLU A 22 1.01 13.85 -3.49
CA GLU A 22 0.02 14.15 -2.46
C GLU A 22 -0.37 15.61 -2.50
N TYR A 23 -1.68 15.88 -2.47
CA TYR A 23 -2.26 17.20 -2.32
C TYR A 23 -3.03 17.25 -1.00
N VAL A 24 -2.65 18.16 -0.11
CA VAL A 24 -3.48 18.57 1.02
C VAL A 24 -4.43 19.63 0.49
N MET A 25 -5.73 19.43 0.64
CA MET A 25 -6.74 20.29 0.03
C MET A 25 -7.72 20.81 1.09
N ASP A 26 -8.22 22.02 0.88
CA ASP A 26 -9.31 22.62 1.66
C ASP A 26 -10.54 22.71 0.75
N GLY A 27 -11.74 22.64 1.32
CA GLY A 27 -13.01 22.81 0.58
C GLY A 27 -13.37 21.62 -0.32
N VAL A 28 -12.89 20.42 -0.03
CA VAL A 28 -13.33 19.19 -0.71
C VAL A 28 -14.70 18.77 -0.15
N ASP A 29 -15.69 18.68 -1.02
CA ASP A 29 -17.06 18.24 -0.69
C ASP A 29 -17.16 16.71 -0.80
N ASN A 30 -16.49 16.01 0.12
CA ASN A 30 -16.48 14.55 0.17
C ASN A 30 -17.69 14.03 0.98
N PRO A 31 -18.59 13.23 0.38
CA PRO A 31 -19.74 12.67 1.08
C PRO A 31 -19.38 11.65 2.18
N PHE A 32 -18.13 11.21 2.23
CA PHE A 32 -17.62 10.24 3.21
C PHE A 32 -16.43 10.80 4.02
N PRO A 33 -16.64 11.86 4.83
CA PRO A 33 -15.55 12.64 5.43
C PRO A 33 -14.70 11.84 6.45
N HIS A 34 -15.17 10.69 6.89
CA HIS A 34 -14.48 9.84 7.88
C HIS A 34 -13.92 8.54 7.28
N ALA A 35 -14.09 8.33 5.98
CA ALA A 35 -13.63 7.14 5.29
C ALA A 35 -12.35 7.40 4.49
N VAL A 36 -11.52 6.39 4.39
CA VAL A 36 -10.46 6.35 3.39
C VAL A 36 -11.07 5.75 2.13
N LEU A 37 -11.11 6.54 1.07
CA LEU A 37 -11.61 6.11 -0.23
C LEU A 37 -10.42 5.78 -1.14
N THR A 38 -10.51 4.66 -1.83
CA THR A 38 -9.51 4.27 -2.84
C THR A 38 -10.20 4.15 -4.19
N PHE A 39 -9.66 4.81 -5.18
CA PHE A 39 -10.14 4.84 -6.56
C PHE A 39 -9.13 4.13 -7.42
N GLU A 40 -9.55 3.07 -8.05
CA GLU A 40 -8.76 2.23 -8.94
C GLU A 40 -9.46 2.14 -10.30
N GLY A 41 -8.70 1.89 -11.35
CA GLY A 41 -9.25 1.69 -12.68
C GLY A 41 -8.46 2.39 -13.77
N GLU A 42 -8.65 1.90 -15.01
CA GLU A 42 -7.87 2.37 -16.16
C GLU A 42 -8.12 3.84 -16.49
N LYS A 43 -9.33 4.33 -16.25
CA LYS A 43 -9.71 5.72 -16.50
C LYS A 43 -9.22 6.69 -15.44
N ILE A 44 -9.00 6.21 -14.20
CA ILE A 44 -8.59 7.07 -13.09
C ILE A 44 -7.06 7.05 -12.94
N CYS A 45 -6.49 5.88 -12.84
CA CYS A 45 -5.06 5.70 -12.71
C CYS A 45 -4.67 4.29 -13.20
N LYS A 46 -4.19 4.19 -14.43
CA LYS A 46 -3.99 2.92 -15.14
C LYS A 46 -3.06 1.95 -14.42
N PHE A 47 -2.07 2.43 -13.68
CA PHE A 47 -1.04 1.62 -13.01
C PHE A 47 -0.89 1.96 -11.55
N GLY A 48 -1.98 2.37 -10.92
CA GLY A 48 -1.93 2.78 -9.52
C GLY A 48 -3.32 2.99 -8.95
N ASN A 49 -3.40 3.88 -8.00
CA ASN A 49 -4.67 4.30 -7.41
C ASN A 49 -4.59 5.76 -6.93
N ILE A 50 -5.76 6.33 -6.71
CA ILE A 50 -5.90 7.60 -6.01
C ILE A 50 -6.60 7.30 -4.70
N ARG A 51 -6.11 7.87 -3.61
CA ARG A 51 -6.70 7.74 -2.28
C ARG A 51 -7.08 9.09 -1.73
N LEU A 52 -8.27 9.17 -1.21
CA LEU A 52 -8.75 10.32 -0.45
C LEU A 52 -8.77 9.94 1.03
N TRP A 53 -7.96 10.63 1.82
CA TRP A 53 -7.80 10.36 3.24
C TRP A 53 -8.41 11.48 4.07
N PRO A 54 -9.15 11.16 5.15
CA PRO A 54 -9.52 12.15 6.14
C PRO A 54 -8.25 12.65 6.86
N ASN A 55 -8.24 13.92 7.22
CA ASN A 55 -7.17 14.51 8.00
C ASN A 55 -7.71 14.94 9.37
N ALA A 56 -6.91 14.74 10.42
CA ALA A 56 -7.25 15.16 11.78
C ALA A 56 -7.53 16.68 11.91
N LYS A 57 -7.05 17.50 10.98
CA LYS A 57 -7.32 18.95 10.91
C LYS A 57 -8.52 19.30 10.02
N GLY A 58 -9.27 18.31 9.54
CA GLY A 58 -10.38 18.54 8.61
C GLY A 58 -9.98 18.86 7.17
N LEU A 59 -8.69 18.80 6.84
CA LEU A 59 -8.16 19.02 5.51
C LEU A 59 -7.90 17.65 4.85
N PRO A 60 -8.71 17.20 3.90
CA PRO A 60 -8.48 15.92 3.24
C PRO A 60 -7.17 15.91 2.46
N ARG A 61 -6.54 14.73 2.42
CA ARG A 61 -5.33 14.45 1.67
C ARG A 61 -5.69 13.59 0.47
N VAL A 62 -5.38 14.06 -0.72
CA VAL A 62 -5.55 13.31 -1.96
C VAL A 62 -4.18 12.79 -2.39
N LEU A 63 -4.04 11.49 -2.38
CA LEU A 63 -2.79 10.79 -2.64
C LEU A 63 -2.89 10.02 -3.96
N GLY A 64 -2.16 10.45 -4.98
CA GLY A 64 -1.97 9.69 -6.21
C GLY A 64 -0.76 8.77 -6.10
N PHE A 65 -0.98 7.49 -6.30
CA PHE A 65 0.04 6.47 -6.24
C PHE A 65 0.12 5.74 -7.57
N ASN A 66 1.29 5.75 -8.21
CA ASN A 66 1.51 5.05 -9.46
C ASN A 66 2.72 4.13 -9.34
N THR A 67 2.57 2.88 -9.77
CA THR A 67 3.64 1.90 -9.80
C THR A 67 4.20 1.81 -11.23
N LEU A 68 5.50 2.05 -11.37
CA LEU A 68 6.20 1.79 -12.63
C LEU A 68 6.14 0.29 -12.93
N THR A 69 5.50 -0.07 -14.01
CA THR A 69 5.58 -1.43 -14.51
C THR A 69 6.89 -1.64 -15.28
N PHE A 70 7.34 -2.89 -15.39
CA PHE A 70 8.56 -3.27 -16.11
C PHE A 70 8.55 -2.92 -17.61
N ALA A 71 7.49 -2.31 -18.11
CA ALA A 71 7.23 -2.09 -19.52
C ALA A 71 7.43 -0.63 -19.98
N ASP A 72 8.29 0.16 -19.33
CA ASP A 72 8.57 1.57 -19.66
C ASP A 72 7.35 2.50 -19.77
N ARG A 73 6.21 2.08 -19.23
CA ARG A 73 4.98 2.88 -19.25
C ARG A 73 4.84 3.63 -17.94
N PHE A 74 5.44 4.80 -17.92
CA PHE A 74 5.30 5.74 -16.81
C PHE A 74 4.13 6.67 -17.09
N GLU A 75 3.08 6.55 -16.31
CA GLU A 75 2.05 7.59 -16.22
C GLU A 75 2.38 8.49 -15.03
N CYS A 76 2.57 9.76 -15.29
CA CYS A 76 2.90 10.72 -14.24
C CYS A 76 1.70 10.81 -13.26
N PRO A 77 1.88 10.50 -11.97
CA PRO A 77 0.77 10.53 -11.02
C PRO A 77 0.12 11.92 -10.91
N THR A 78 0.83 12.98 -11.23
CA THR A 78 0.25 14.34 -11.31
C THR A 78 -0.83 14.44 -12.37
N LYS A 79 -0.65 13.82 -13.55
CA LYS A 79 -1.68 13.82 -14.60
C LYS A 79 -2.93 13.05 -14.17
N ALA A 80 -2.76 11.91 -13.52
CA ALA A 80 -3.87 11.15 -12.96
C ALA A 80 -4.62 11.96 -11.88
N MET A 81 -3.88 12.67 -11.02
CA MET A 81 -4.46 13.58 -10.02
C MET A 81 -5.21 14.74 -10.64
N ASP A 82 -4.64 15.40 -11.63
CA ASP A 82 -5.27 16.52 -12.32
C ASP A 82 -6.57 16.08 -13.03
N TYR A 83 -6.54 14.92 -13.69
CA TYR A 83 -7.73 14.31 -14.27
C TYR A 83 -8.78 13.97 -13.21
N PHE A 84 -8.37 13.33 -12.11
CA PHE A 84 -9.29 12.93 -11.04
C PHE A 84 -10.01 14.14 -10.43
N ILE A 85 -9.26 15.21 -10.17
CA ILE A 85 -9.80 16.43 -9.56
C ILE A 85 -10.64 17.25 -10.56
N GLY A 86 -10.24 17.29 -11.84
CA GLY A 86 -10.83 18.21 -12.82
C GLY A 86 -11.86 17.60 -13.76
N GLU A 87 -11.75 16.31 -14.08
CA GLU A 87 -12.48 15.71 -15.21
C GLU A 87 -13.21 14.41 -14.87
N SER A 88 -12.86 13.73 -13.76
CA SER A 88 -13.50 12.46 -13.40
C SER A 88 -14.95 12.65 -12.96
N SER A 89 -15.68 11.53 -12.82
CA SER A 89 -17.03 11.53 -12.23
C SER A 89 -17.09 12.10 -10.80
N TYR A 90 -15.93 12.25 -10.15
CA TYR A 90 -15.77 12.81 -8.81
C TYR A 90 -15.35 14.28 -8.80
N ALA A 91 -15.14 14.89 -9.96
CA ALA A 91 -14.68 16.28 -10.09
C ALA A 91 -15.58 17.29 -9.34
N SER A 92 -16.87 16.98 -9.22
CA SER A 92 -17.81 17.80 -8.46
C SER A 92 -17.43 18.00 -7.00
N TRP A 93 -16.76 17.01 -6.38
CA TRP A 93 -16.30 17.10 -5.00
C TRP A 93 -15.19 18.13 -4.80
N PHE A 94 -14.48 18.47 -5.87
CA PHE A 94 -13.34 19.38 -5.88
C PHE A 94 -13.65 20.76 -6.42
N LYS A 95 -14.91 21.04 -6.78
CA LYS A 95 -15.32 22.30 -7.42
C LYS A 95 -14.90 23.55 -6.66
N HIS A 96 -14.90 23.49 -5.33
CA HIS A 96 -14.54 24.59 -4.43
C HIS A 96 -13.22 24.34 -3.70
N ALA A 97 -12.57 23.24 -4.02
CA ALA A 97 -11.35 22.82 -3.33
C ALA A 97 -10.15 23.69 -3.74
N LYS A 98 -9.27 23.93 -2.76
CA LYS A 98 -8.00 24.63 -2.95
C LYS A 98 -6.87 23.74 -2.47
N ILE A 99 -5.84 23.66 -3.28
CA ILE A 99 -4.61 22.94 -2.89
C ILE A 99 -3.85 23.83 -1.93
N ILE A 100 -3.64 23.35 -0.69
CA ILE A 100 -2.89 24.03 0.37
C ILE A 100 -1.42 23.62 0.30
N GLU A 101 -1.15 22.34 0.03
CA GLU A 101 0.21 21.81 -0.01
C GLU A 101 0.30 20.72 -1.09
N LYS A 102 1.44 20.68 -1.77
CA LYS A 102 1.80 19.58 -2.70
C LYS A 102 3.10 18.96 -2.24
N THR A 103 3.09 17.67 -2.08
CA THR A 103 4.28 16.88 -1.81
C THR A 103 4.38 15.71 -2.78
N GLY A 104 5.50 15.06 -2.78
CA GLY A 104 5.68 13.89 -3.63
C GLY A 104 7.03 13.23 -3.40
N GLY A 105 7.13 12.01 -3.88
CA GLY A 105 8.34 11.24 -3.72
C GLY A 105 8.33 9.97 -4.56
N SER A 106 9.40 9.21 -4.43
CA SER A 106 9.48 7.88 -5.03
C SER A 106 9.82 6.84 -3.97
N ILE A 107 9.19 5.69 -4.09
CA ILE A 107 9.37 4.57 -3.20
C ILE A 107 9.97 3.42 -4.01
N MET A 108 11.06 2.86 -3.51
CA MET A 108 11.63 1.62 -4.04
C MET A 108 11.30 0.51 -3.04
N PRO A 109 10.31 -0.36 -3.33
CA PRO A 109 9.96 -1.44 -2.43
C PRO A 109 11.13 -2.40 -2.29
N ARG A 110 11.58 -2.57 -1.07
CA ARG A 110 12.65 -3.50 -0.70
C ARG A 110 12.17 -4.41 0.41
N THR A 111 12.77 -5.59 0.48
CA THR A 111 12.59 -6.48 1.65
C THR A 111 12.96 -5.73 2.92
N ALA A 112 12.42 -6.16 4.05
CA ALA A 112 12.75 -5.59 5.35
C ALA A 112 14.25 -5.69 5.66
N ILE A 113 14.76 -4.77 6.47
CA ILE A 113 16.11 -4.87 7.02
C ILE A 113 16.11 -6.04 8.02
N PRO A 114 16.98 -7.05 7.86
CA PRO A 114 17.02 -8.20 8.78
C PRO A 114 17.36 -7.78 10.23
N GLU A 115 18.26 -6.83 10.37
CA GLU A 115 18.69 -6.28 11.66
C GLU A 115 18.67 -4.75 11.59
N PRO A 116 17.58 -4.11 12.05
CA PRO A 116 17.39 -2.67 11.93
C PRO A 116 18.19 -1.87 12.97
N CYS A 117 19.36 -2.37 13.34
CA CYS A 117 20.28 -1.75 14.27
C CYS A 117 21.71 -1.82 13.72
N THR A 118 22.47 -0.76 13.86
CA THR A 118 23.92 -0.74 13.58
C THR A 118 24.61 0.28 14.47
N GLY A 119 25.55 -0.19 15.31
CA GLY A 119 26.13 0.65 16.34
C GLY A 119 25.03 1.27 17.23
N ASN A 120 25.04 2.59 17.38
CA ASN A 120 24.08 3.33 18.19
C ASN A 120 22.89 3.88 17.37
N ILE A 121 22.58 3.27 16.22
CA ILE A 121 21.52 3.72 15.31
C ILE A 121 20.48 2.63 15.15
N LEU A 122 19.21 2.96 15.47
CA LEU A 122 18.03 2.16 15.12
C LEU A 122 17.37 2.75 13.88
N VAL A 123 17.04 1.87 12.92
CA VAL A 123 16.23 2.21 11.75
C VAL A 123 14.81 1.73 11.98
N ILE A 124 13.84 2.64 11.87
CA ILE A 124 12.44 2.38 12.18
C ILE A 124 11.53 2.75 11.00
N GLY A 125 10.28 2.31 11.06
CA GLY A 125 9.26 2.67 10.10
C GLY A 125 9.57 2.19 8.68
N ASP A 126 9.07 2.91 7.70
CA ASP A 126 9.18 2.59 6.26
C ASP A 126 10.63 2.45 5.77
N ALA A 127 11.57 3.16 6.41
CA ALA A 127 12.98 3.03 6.10
C ALA A 127 13.51 1.61 6.37
N ALA A 128 12.94 0.94 7.36
CA ALA A 128 13.30 -0.43 7.72
C ALA A 128 12.49 -1.48 6.96
N ALA A 129 11.17 -1.28 6.77
CA ALA A 129 10.29 -2.25 6.11
C ALA A 129 9.01 -1.59 5.59
N PHE A 130 9.09 -0.88 4.48
CA PHE A 130 7.97 -0.12 3.92
C PHE A 130 6.66 -0.93 3.80
N ILE A 131 6.72 -2.14 3.23
CA ILE A 131 5.50 -2.91 2.94
C ILE A 131 4.85 -3.47 4.20
N GLU A 132 5.63 -3.77 5.23
CA GLU A 132 5.14 -4.40 6.46
C GLU A 132 4.65 -3.39 7.48
N VAL A 133 5.32 -2.25 7.53
CA VAL A 133 5.22 -1.35 8.67
C VAL A 133 4.09 -0.34 8.51
N GLU A 134 4.02 0.35 7.39
CA GLU A 134 3.10 1.47 7.20
C GLU A 134 2.95 2.39 8.44
N ASN A 135 1.84 3.08 8.57
CA ASN A 135 1.61 4.04 9.66
C ASN A 135 1.55 3.38 11.04
N GLN A 136 0.76 2.30 11.18
CA GLN A 136 0.55 1.62 12.46
C GLN A 136 1.82 0.95 12.95
N GLY A 137 2.51 0.24 12.05
CA GLY A 137 3.78 -0.39 12.37
C GLY A 137 4.87 0.63 12.64
N ALA A 138 4.89 1.78 11.93
CA ALA A 138 5.84 2.85 12.18
C ALA A 138 5.67 3.44 13.60
N MET A 139 4.42 3.65 14.05
CA MET A 139 4.12 4.07 15.42
C MET A 139 4.61 3.05 16.45
N MET A 140 4.35 1.77 16.19
CA MET A 140 4.80 0.68 17.06
C MET A 140 6.32 0.59 17.11
N CYS A 141 7.00 0.70 15.96
CA CYS A 141 8.45 0.77 15.88
C CYS A 141 9.01 1.93 16.70
N GLY A 142 8.40 3.13 16.57
CA GLY A 142 8.82 4.31 17.33
C GLY A 142 8.71 4.11 18.83
N PHE A 143 7.58 3.55 19.31
CA PHE A 143 7.39 3.24 20.72
C PHE A 143 8.41 2.23 21.24
N LYS A 144 8.62 1.14 20.51
CA LYS A 144 9.59 0.11 20.87
C LYS A 144 11.03 0.61 20.82
N ALA A 145 11.36 1.42 19.82
CA ALA A 145 12.69 2.01 19.71
C ALA A 145 12.97 3.00 20.85
N GLY A 146 11.98 3.80 21.25
CA GLY A 146 12.13 4.70 22.42
C GLY A 146 12.45 3.96 23.70
N ASN A 147 11.74 2.85 23.96
CA ASN A 147 12.03 1.98 25.10
C ASN A 147 13.42 1.35 25.00
N ALA A 148 13.79 0.84 23.81
CA ALA A 148 15.10 0.24 23.59
C ALA A 148 16.26 1.23 23.85
N VAL A 149 16.11 2.48 23.40
CA VAL A 149 17.10 3.53 23.68
C VAL A 149 17.21 3.81 25.18
N TYR A 150 16.08 3.87 25.88
CA TYR A 150 16.08 4.07 27.34
C TYR A 150 16.80 2.93 28.08
N GLU A 151 16.51 1.68 27.72
CA GLU A 151 17.14 0.49 28.29
C GLU A 151 18.65 0.46 27.99
N GLU A 152 19.05 0.74 26.75
CA GLU A 152 20.47 0.80 26.36
C GLU A 152 21.24 1.86 27.17
N LEU A 153 20.67 3.06 27.33
CA LEU A 153 21.25 4.14 28.12
C LEU A 153 21.30 3.81 29.63
N SER A 154 20.44 2.90 30.08
CA SER A 154 20.40 2.38 31.45
C SER A 154 21.36 1.22 31.70
N GLY A 155 22.14 0.82 30.69
CA GLY A 155 23.12 -0.27 30.79
C GLY A 155 22.54 -1.68 30.55
N SER A 156 21.36 -1.77 29.92
CA SER A 156 20.73 -3.01 29.48
C SER A 156 20.91 -3.22 27.97
N ASP A 157 20.61 -4.41 27.45
CA ASP A 157 20.73 -4.80 26.04
C ASP A 157 19.49 -4.32 25.21
N GLY A 158 19.09 -3.07 25.31
CA GLY A 158 17.86 -2.55 24.71
C GLY A 158 17.82 -2.70 23.19
N PHE A 159 18.91 -2.46 22.50
CA PHE A 159 18.97 -2.61 21.04
C PHE A 159 18.86 -4.06 20.58
N LYS A 160 19.45 -4.99 21.34
CA LYS A 160 19.32 -6.42 21.09
C LYS A 160 17.88 -6.90 21.27
N ASP A 161 17.20 -6.39 22.31
CA ASP A 161 15.80 -6.70 22.56
C ASP A 161 14.88 -6.15 21.47
N TYR A 162 15.17 -4.93 20.96
CA TYR A 162 14.47 -4.37 19.80
C TYR A 162 14.62 -5.25 18.55
N VAL A 163 15.82 -5.68 18.22
CA VAL A 163 16.09 -6.58 17.09
C VAL A 163 15.36 -7.92 17.27
N GLY A 164 15.37 -8.47 18.48
CA GLY A 164 14.63 -9.68 18.80
C GLY A 164 13.13 -9.52 18.64
N TRP A 165 12.57 -8.39 19.11
CA TRP A 165 11.16 -8.05 18.90
C TRP A 165 10.84 -7.90 17.42
N TRP A 166 11.64 -7.15 16.66
CA TRP A 166 11.51 -6.93 15.22
C TRP A 166 11.37 -8.24 14.45
N LYS A 167 12.30 -9.18 14.69
CA LYS A 167 12.32 -10.48 14.02
C LYS A 167 11.10 -11.36 14.32
N ARG A 168 10.46 -11.18 15.47
CA ARG A 168 9.28 -11.98 15.87
C ARG A 168 7.94 -11.33 15.51
N SER A 169 7.90 -10.00 15.39
CA SER A 169 6.64 -9.26 15.32
C SER A 169 6.13 -9.06 13.91
N PHE A 170 6.98 -9.10 12.90
CA PHE A 170 6.62 -8.84 11.52
C PHE A 170 6.63 -10.11 10.67
N GLU A 171 5.73 -10.13 9.69
CA GLU A 171 5.47 -11.30 8.84
C GLU A 171 6.48 -11.45 7.70
N PHE A 172 7.32 -10.45 7.43
CA PHE A 172 8.34 -10.50 6.39
C PHE A 172 9.37 -11.61 6.56
N ASN A 173 9.41 -12.22 7.76
CA ASN A 173 10.20 -13.42 8.02
C ASN A 173 9.52 -14.71 7.51
N ASN A 174 8.27 -14.63 7.04
CA ASN A 174 7.52 -15.76 6.50
C ASN A 174 7.57 -15.74 4.96
N PRO A 175 8.32 -16.66 4.30
CA PRO A 175 8.47 -16.70 2.85
C PRO A 175 7.13 -16.89 2.11
N GLU A 176 6.16 -17.56 2.72
CA GLU A 176 4.85 -17.80 2.10
C GLU A 176 4.04 -16.49 1.96
N LEU A 177 4.17 -15.60 2.93
CA LEU A 177 3.49 -14.30 2.89
C LEU A 177 4.12 -13.35 1.87
N LEU A 178 5.42 -13.46 1.59
CA LEU A 178 6.07 -12.71 0.51
C LEU A 178 5.50 -13.06 -0.88
N LYS A 179 4.99 -14.28 -1.06
CA LYS A 179 4.28 -14.66 -2.30
C LYS A 179 2.97 -13.88 -2.44
N GLY A 180 2.31 -13.55 -1.34
CA GLY A 180 1.09 -12.73 -1.32
C GLY A 180 1.31 -11.33 -1.90
N LEU A 181 2.51 -10.77 -1.81
CA LEU A 181 2.84 -9.48 -2.42
C LEU A 181 2.76 -9.49 -3.95
N ALA A 182 2.93 -10.63 -4.58
CA ALA A 182 2.76 -10.76 -6.03
C ALA A 182 1.27 -10.57 -6.44
N VAL A 183 0.35 -10.75 -5.51
CA VAL A 183 -1.10 -10.63 -5.73
C VAL A 183 -1.61 -9.20 -5.54
N ILE A 184 -1.00 -8.43 -4.62
CA ILE A 184 -1.39 -7.04 -4.35
C ILE A 184 -1.30 -6.15 -5.59
N PRO A 185 -0.24 -6.21 -6.42
CA PRO A 185 -0.16 -5.48 -7.67
C PRO A 185 -1.03 -6.06 -8.78
N ALA A 186 -1.57 -7.27 -8.66
CA ALA A 186 -2.23 -7.96 -9.76
C ALA A 186 -3.48 -7.21 -10.24
N ILE A 187 -4.27 -6.60 -9.37
CA ILE A 187 -5.40 -5.77 -9.79
C ILE A 187 -4.90 -4.53 -10.51
N ASN A 188 -3.90 -3.84 -9.96
CA ASN A 188 -3.41 -2.56 -10.47
C ASN A 188 -2.53 -2.68 -11.73
N VAL A 189 -2.02 -3.87 -12.03
CA VAL A 189 -1.02 -4.11 -13.08
C VAL A 189 -1.43 -5.23 -14.05
N GLY A 190 -2.50 -5.95 -13.73
CA GLY A 190 -2.81 -7.24 -14.35
C GLY A 190 -3.62 -7.19 -15.65
N GLY A 191 -3.85 -6.02 -16.24
CA GLY A 191 -4.60 -5.93 -17.50
C GLY A 191 -6.10 -6.21 -17.33
N TYR A 192 -6.68 -5.86 -16.18
CA TYR A 192 -8.12 -5.86 -15.96
C TYR A 192 -8.72 -4.58 -16.53
N THR A 193 -9.89 -4.67 -17.14
CA THR A 193 -10.68 -3.51 -17.53
C THR A 193 -11.45 -2.96 -16.32
N ASP A 194 -11.97 -1.73 -16.44
CA ASP A 194 -12.82 -1.16 -15.39
C ASP A 194 -14.05 -2.06 -15.13
N GLU A 195 -14.65 -2.64 -16.21
CA GLU A 195 -15.76 -3.57 -16.09
C GLU A 195 -15.38 -4.90 -15.41
N ASP A 196 -14.14 -5.36 -15.59
CA ASP A 196 -13.63 -6.54 -14.88
C ASP A 196 -13.53 -6.25 -13.37
N ILE A 197 -13.02 -5.06 -13.02
CA ILE A 197 -12.83 -4.62 -11.64
C ILE A 197 -14.19 -4.41 -10.97
N ASP A 198 -15.09 -3.66 -11.59
CA ASP A 198 -16.44 -3.41 -11.09
C ASP A 198 -17.21 -4.72 -10.86
N TYR A 199 -17.10 -5.66 -11.80
CA TYR A 199 -17.70 -6.98 -11.65
C TYR A 199 -17.13 -7.74 -10.45
N LEU A 200 -15.80 -7.79 -10.29
CA LEU A 200 -15.16 -8.48 -9.17
C LEU A 200 -15.59 -7.87 -7.81
N PHE A 201 -15.64 -6.55 -7.72
CA PHE A 201 -16.10 -5.89 -6.50
C PHE A 201 -17.59 -6.11 -6.24
N SER A 202 -18.43 -6.15 -7.28
CA SER A 202 -19.86 -6.44 -7.14
C SER A 202 -20.16 -7.82 -6.56
N LEU A 203 -19.23 -8.77 -6.70
CA LEU A 203 -19.38 -10.12 -6.13
C LEU A 203 -19.32 -10.13 -4.59
N VAL A 204 -18.69 -9.13 -4.01
CA VAL A 204 -18.46 -9.00 -2.56
C VAL A 204 -19.14 -7.77 -1.97
N ASP A 205 -20.05 -7.16 -2.73
CA ASP A 205 -20.83 -6.01 -2.28
C ASP A 205 -21.67 -6.40 -1.06
N GLY A 206 -21.55 -5.61 0.01
CA GLY A 206 -22.22 -5.87 1.29
C GLY A 206 -21.57 -6.97 2.15
N GLU A 207 -20.49 -7.64 1.69
CA GLU A 207 -19.75 -8.58 2.53
C GLU A 207 -18.83 -7.84 3.52
N ASP A 208 -18.86 -8.25 4.79
CA ASP A 208 -17.87 -7.82 5.78
C ASP A 208 -16.58 -8.65 5.61
N ILE A 209 -15.68 -8.13 4.79
CA ILE A 209 -14.36 -8.73 4.61
C ILE A 209 -13.48 -8.29 5.76
N GLN A 210 -13.20 -9.21 6.68
CA GLN A 210 -12.35 -8.96 7.84
C GLN A 210 -11.02 -8.34 7.44
N GLY A 211 -10.84 -7.08 7.85
CA GLY A 211 -9.63 -6.31 7.58
C GLY A 211 -8.45 -6.78 8.44
N THR A 212 -7.26 -6.44 8.01
CA THR A 212 -6.03 -6.64 8.74
C THR A 212 -5.09 -5.47 8.49
N CYS A 213 -4.27 -5.11 9.49
CA CYS A 213 -3.21 -4.13 9.33
C CYS A 213 -2.03 -4.65 8.50
N SER A 214 -1.96 -5.94 8.24
CA SER A 214 -0.93 -6.52 7.39
C SER A 214 -1.26 -6.30 5.92
N GLN A 215 -0.40 -5.59 5.21
CA GLN A 215 -0.54 -5.39 3.76
C GLN A 215 -0.47 -6.70 2.98
N TYR A 216 0.31 -7.66 3.45
CA TYR A 216 0.39 -8.99 2.84
C TYR A 216 -0.96 -9.72 2.87
N ARG A 217 -1.65 -9.64 4.00
CA ARG A 217 -2.89 -10.38 4.23
C ARG A 217 -4.12 -9.65 3.67
N SER A 218 -4.12 -8.31 3.62
CA SER A 218 -5.28 -7.55 3.16
C SER A 218 -5.61 -7.82 1.69
N GLY A 219 -4.59 -7.85 0.82
CA GLY A 219 -4.76 -8.23 -0.57
C GLY A 219 -5.29 -9.64 -0.75
N VAL A 220 -4.72 -10.59 0.01
CA VAL A 220 -5.16 -11.99 0.04
C VAL A 220 -6.60 -12.13 0.49
N ALA A 221 -7.02 -11.42 1.54
CA ALA A 221 -8.39 -11.48 2.05
C ALA A 221 -9.42 -11.03 1.00
N LYS A 222 -9.15 -9.94 0.29
CA LYS A 222 -10.00 -9.47 -0.82
C LYS A 222 -10.12 -10.52 -1.92
N TRP A 223 -9.00 -11.07 -2.37
CA TRP A 223 -9.01 -12.08 -3.42
C TRP A 223 -9.71 -13.36 -2.98
N LYS A 224 -9.48 -13.83 -1.75
CA LYS A 224 -10.20 -14.99 -1.21
C LYS A 224 -11.72 -14.78 -1.18
N ALA A 225 -12.18 -13.59 -0.83
CA ALA A 225 -13.60 -13.27 -0.84
C ALA A 225 -14.16 -13.33 -2.28
N MET A 226 -13.53 -12.66 -3.24
CA MET A 226 -13.96 -12.66 -4.65
C MET A 226 -13.93 -14.07 -5.27
N LEU A 227 -12.88 -14.85 -4.99
CA LEU A 227 -12.69 -16.18 -5.56
C LEU A 227 -13.58 -17.27 -4.97
N LYS A 228 -14.30 -17.02 -3.87
CA LYS A 228 -15.42 -17.87 -3.44
C LYS A 228 -16.50 -17.98 -4.53
N HIS A 229 -16.60 -16.97 -5.39
CA HIS A 229 -17.54 -16.90 -6.51
C HIS A 229 -16.95 -17.39 -7.83
N SER A 230 -15.86 -18.18 -7.82
CA SER A 230 -15.12 -18.63 -9.00
C SER A 230 -15.99 -19.33 -10.05
N GLU A 231 -16.94 -20.17 -9.64
CA GLU A 231 -17.87 -20.84 -10.57
C GLU A 231 -18.80 -19.84 -11.26
N LYS A 232 -19.25 -18.80 -10.56
CA LYS A 232 -20.03 -17.70 -11.14
C LYS A 232 -19.18 -16.90 -12.13
N ILE A 233 -17.95 -16.55 -11.76
CA ILE A 233 -17.01 -15.85 -12.65
C ILE A 233 -16.79 -16.68 -13.93
N LYS A 234 -16.53 -17.98 -13.78
CA LYS A 234 -16.32 -18.89 -14.92
C LYS A 234 -17.50 -18.94 -15.87
N LYS A 235 -18.72 -18.93 -15.34
CA LYS A 235 -19.95 -18.96 -16.12
C LYS A 235 -20.26 -17.63 -16.81
N GLU A 236 -20.11 -16.51 -16.10
CA GLU A 236 -20.56 -15.20 -16.56
C GLU A 236 -19.46 -14.41 -17.30
N LYS A 237 -18.20 -14.59 -16.91
CA LYS A 237 -17.02 -13.89 -17.43
C LYS A 237 -15.85 -14.86 -17.65
N PRO A 238 -15.95 -15.84 -18.60
CA PRO A 238 -14.92 -16.87 -18.76
C PRO A 238 -13.52 -16.31 -19.07
N ALA A 239 -13.42 -15.21 -19.81
CA ALA A 239 -12.13 -14.55 -20.07
C ALA A 239 -11.50 -13.95 -18.80
N LEU A 240 -12.32 -13.42 -17.90
CA LEU A 240 -11.87 -12.92 -16.60
C LEU A 240 -11.43 -14.09 -15.69
N TYR A 241 -12.19 -15.21 -15.71
CA TYR A 241 -11.82 -16.41 -14.97
C TYR A 241 -10.42 -16.89 -15.34
N GLU A 242 -10.06 -16.93 -16.64
CA GLU A 242 -8.72 -17.31 -17.09
C GLU A 242 -7.62 -16.36 -16.53
N LYS A 243 -7.92 -15.09 -16.34
CA LYS A 243 -6.99 -14.13 -15.73
C LYS A 243 -6.80 -14.38 -14.23
N VAL A 244 -7.88 -14.71 -13.50
CA VAL A 244 -7.85 -14.82 -12.03
C VAL A 244 -7.53 -16.23 -11.52
N LYS A 245 -7.66 -17.27 -12.34
CA LYS A 245 -7.44 -18.66 -11.92
C LYS A 245 -6.04 -18.90 -11.34
N GLY A 246 -5.01 -18.23 -11.88
CA GLY A 246 -3.65 -18.34 -11.36
C GLY A 246 -3.49 -17.81 -9.93
N ILE A 247 -4.41 -16.98 -9.47
CA ILE A 247 -4.44 -16.47 -8.09
C ILE A 247 -5.00 -17.55 -7.15
N MET A 248 -5.91 -18.41 -7.65
CA MET A 248 -6.50 -19.51 -6.89
C MET A 248 -5.47 -20.59 -6.53
N ASP A 249 -4.45 -20.74 -7.36
CA ASP A 249 -3.38 -21.73 -7.15
C ASP A 249 -2.35 -21.28 -6.11
N LEU A 250 -2.43 -20.03 -5.67
CA LEU A 250 -1.58 -19.51 -4.61
C LEU A 250 -2.14 -19.97 -3.26
N ASN A 251 -1.47 -20.94 -2.64
CA ASN A 251 -1.74 -21.36 -1.26
C ASN A 251 -1.27 -20.28 -0.29
N PHE A 252 -2.21 -19.53 0.25
CA PHE A 252 -1.97 -18.49 1.25
C PHE A 252 -2.35 -18.97 2.66
#